data_c3725c188b9cb443fbb21ee2dd16246f
#
_entry.id   c3725c188b9cb443fbb21ee2dd16246f
#
_cell.length_a   1.000
_cell.length_b   1.000
_cell.length_c   1.000
_cell.angle_alpha   90.00
_cell.angle_beta   90.00
_cell.angle_gamma   90.00
#
_symmetry.space_group_name_H-M   'P 1'
#
loop_
_entity.id
_entity.type
_entity.pdbx_description
1 polymer ?
#
loop_
_entity_poly.entity_id
_entity_poly.type
_entity_poly.pdbx_seq_one_letter_code
_entity_poly.pdbx_strand_id
1 'polypeptide(L)'
;MFIRAYLWRKLTSAYSNYLRLIYKMDIGRDCRISWKAHLDKSVNPKGIHIGDGTRVLNGAMILTHDACRGLKIDTYIGKKCVIGVRSIILPGIRIGDSAVVGAGSVVTKNVSPNTIVAGNPATLISEGVVCKKGRILTKIE
;
A
#
# COMPACT_ATOMS: atom_id res chain seq x y z
N MET A 1 -0.28 -13.40 -24.51
CA MET A 1 0.48 -13.02 -23.31
C MET A 1 0.57 -11.51 -23.12
N PHE A 2 0.96 -10.74 -24.14
CA PHE A 2 1.08 -9.27 -24.07
C PHE A 2 -0.25 -8.53 -23.92
N ILE A 3 -1.32 -8.97 -24.60
CA ILE A 3 -2.65 -8.38 -24.54
C ILE A 3 -3.23 -8.47 -23.13
N ARG A 4 -3.05 -9.62 -22.46
CA ARG A 4 -3.54 -9.85 -21.09
C ARG A 4 -2.85 -8.94 -20.08
N ALA A 5 -1.54 -8.77 -20.20
CA ALA A 5 -0.76 -7.87 -19.35
C ALA A 5 -1.11 -6.39 -19.60
N TYR A 6 -1.38 -6.02 -20.84
CA TYR A 6 -1.81 -4.67 -21.22
C TYR A 6 -3.20 -4.34 -20.66
N LEU A 7 -4.16 -5.24 -20.82
CA LEU A 7 -5.52 -5.10 -20.28
C LEU A 7 -5.49 -5.00 -18.76
N TRP A 8 -4.69 -5.84 -18.10
CA TRP A 8 -4.51 -5.80 -16.65
C TRP A 8 -3.93 -4.46 -16.16
N ARG A 9 -2.94 -3.92 -16.87
CA ARG A 9 -2.40 -2.58 -16.57
C ARG A 9 -3.46 -1.48 -16.71
N LYS A 10 -4.29 -1.52 -17.76
CA LYS A 10 -5.38 -0.55 -17.95
C LYS A 10 -6.44 -0.65 -16.86
N LEU A 11 -6.81 -1.86 -16.47
CA LEU A 11 -7.79 -2.08 -15.41
C LEU A 11 -7.30 -1.58 -14.04
N THR A 12 -6.06 -1.85 -13.69
CA THR A 12 -5.48 -1.36 -12.41
C THR A 12 -5.32 0.16 -12.40
N SER A 13 -4.99 0.76 -13.54
CA SER A 13 -4.94 2.22 -13.70
C SER A 13 -6.33 2.85 -13.63
N ALA A 14 -7.33 2.23 -14.25
CA ALA A 14 -8.71 2.69 -14.19
C ALA A 14 -9.26 2.66 -12.75
N TYR A 15 -8.93 1.63 -11.99
CA TYR A 15 -9.34 1.54 -10.59
C TYR A 15 -8.67 2.63 -9.72
N SER A 16 -7.39 2.91 -9.92
CA SER A 16 -6.72 4.02 -9.24
C SER A 16 -7.35 5.38 -9.57
N ASN A 17 -7.73 5.60 -10.83
CA ASN A 17 -8.44 6.80 -11.24
C ASN A 17 -9.84 6.92 -10.60
N TYR A 18 -10.56 5.82 -10.53
CA TYR A 18 -11.85 5.75 -9.84
C TYR A 18 -11.72 6.16 -8.37
N LEU A 19 -10.71 5.64 -7.66
CA LEU A 19 -10.45 6.00 -6.25
C LEU A 19 -10.13 7.49 -6.08
N ARG A 20 -9.33 8.07 -7.01
CA ARG A 20 -9.01 9.51 -6.98
C ARG A 20 -10.25 10.38 -7.20
N LEU A 21 -11.07 10.04 -8.21
CA LEU A 21 -12.20 10.87 -8.64
C LEU A 21 -13.38 10.79 -7.67
N ILE A 22 -13.75 9.59 -7.28
CA ILE A 22 -14.96 9.36 -6.46
C ILE A 22 -14.68 9.55 -4.98
N TYR A 23 -13.60 8.98 -4.47
CA TYR A 23 -13.27 9.02 -3.04
C TYR A 23 -12.30 10.13 -2.65
N LYS A 24 -11.78 10.87 -3.64
CA LYS A 24 -10.79 11.95 -3.42
C LYS A 24 -9.55 11.49 -2.66
N MET A 25 -9.17 10.23 -2.84
CA MET A 25 -7.92 9.69 -2.29
C MET A 25 -6.72 10.32 -3.00
N ASP A 26 -5.67 10.60 -2.25
CA ASP A 26 -4.41 11.10 -2.78
C ASP A 26 -3.54 9.92 -3.24
N ILE A 27 -3.67 9.55 -4.50
CA ILE A 27 -2.96 8.42 -5.11
C ILE A 27 -2.05 8.95 -6.21
N GLY A 28 -0.76 8.67 -6.09
CA GLY A 28 0.27 9.06 -7.03
C GLY A 28 0.15 8.39 -8.40
N ARG A 29 1.09 8.73 -9.30
CA ARG A 29 1.15 8.19 -10.65
C ARG A 29 1.67 6.74 -10.66
N ASP A 30 1.30 5.97 -11.68
CA ASP A 30 1.75 4.59 -11.90
C ASP A 30 1.52 3.63 -10.72
N CYS A 31 0.59 3.97 -9.83
CA CYS A 31 0.18 3.07 -8.76
C CYS A 31 -0.63 1.90 -9.31
N ARG A 32 -0.40 0.72 -8.77
CA ARG A 32 -1.15 -0.49 -9.09
C ARG A 32 -1.87 -0.97 -7.84
N ILE A 33 -3.13 -0.63 -7.76
CA ILE A 33 -3.99 -1.02 -6.63
C ILE A 33 -4.91 -2.12 -7.10
N SER A 34 -4.86 -3.25 -6.42
CA SER A 34 -5.79 -4.35 -6.68
C SER A 34 -7.22 -3.89 -6.37
N TRP A 35 -8.16 -4.20 -7.24
CA TRP A 35 -9.58 -3.96 -6.99
C TRP A 35 -10.12 -4.78 -5.80
N LYS A 36 -9.40 -5.83 -5.38
CA LYS A 36 -9.67 -6.62 -4.17
C LYS A 36 -9.02 -6.05 -2.91
N ALA A 37 -8.26 -4.96 -3.00
CA ALA A 37 -7.75 -4.27 -1.84
C ALA A 37 -8.85 -3.45 -1.15
N HIS A 38 -8.80 -3.37 0.17
CA HIS A 38 -9.75 -2.62 0.99
C HIS A 38 -9.11 -1.33 1.47
N LEU A 39 -9.36 -0.23 0.75
CA LEU A 39 -9.00 1.09 1.21
C LEU A 39 -10.22 1.69 1.91
N ASP A 40 -10.00 2.45 2.99
CA ASP A 40 -11.10 3.03 3.76
C ASP A 40 -11.94 4.00 2.92
N LYS A 41 -13.04 3.51 2.39
CA LYS A 41 -13.98 4.26 1.55
C LYS A 41 -15.12 4.90 2.34
N SER A 42 -15.32 4.48 3.58
CA SER A 42 -16.53 4.78 4.34
C SER A 42 -16.38 6.02 5.22
N VAL A 43 -15.33 6.11 6.00
CA VAL A 43 -15.23 7.10 7.08
C VAL A 43 -14.27 8.22 6.74
N ASN A 44 -13.05 7.91 6.28
CA ASN A 44 -12.04 8.91 5.97
C ASN A 44 -11.27 8.57 4.68
N PRO A 45 -11.95 8.51 3.52
CA PRO A 45 -11.29 8.14 2.26
C PRO A 45 -10.21 9.15 1.84
N LYS A 46 -10.40 10.43 2.13
CA LYS A 46 -9.43 11.49 1.83
C LYS A 46 -8.13 11.37 2.65
N GLY A 47 -8.15 10.61 3.72
CA GLY A 47 -6.99 10.36 4.56
C GLY A 47 -6.04 9.30 4.00
N ILE A 48 -6.34 8.70 2.85
CA ILE A 48 -5.46 7.75 2.18
C ILE A 48 -4.50 8.50 1.25
N HIS A 49 -3.19 8.36 1.51
CA HIS A 49 -2.12 8.94 0.72
C HIS A 49 -1.19 7.84 0.24
N ILE A 50 -1.03 7.68 -1.06
CA ILE A 50 -0.19 6.65 -1.68
C ILE A 50 0.73 7.30 -2.70
N GLY A 51 2.03 7.16 -2.53
CA GLY A 51 3.06 7.72 -3.40
C GLY A 51 3.20 6.99 -4.74
N ASP A 52 3.87 7.64 -5.68
CA ASP A 52 4.06 7.16 -7.05
C ASP A 52 4.66 5.74 -7.11
N GLY A 53 4.18 4.93 -8.03
CA GLY A 53 4.73 3.62 -8.34
C GLY A 53 4.48 2.54 -7.29
N THR A 54 3.68 2.82 -6.28
CA THR A 54 3.35 1.87 -5.20
C THR A 54 2.36 0.80 -5.68
N ARG A 55 2.54 -0.40 -5.17
CA ARG A 55 1.67 -1.54 -5.41
C ARG A 55 0.93 -1.93 -4.14
N VAL A 56 -0.38 -2.07 -4.26
CA VAL A 56 -1.24 -2.60 -3.20
C VAL A 56 -1.87 -3.89 -3.72
N LEU A 57 -1.52 -4.99 -3.08
CA LEU A 57 -1.87 -6.33 -3.55
C LEU A 57 -3.24 -6.79 -3.03
N ASN A 58 -3.67 -7.96 -3.51
CA ASN A 58 -5.00 -8.50 -3.23
C ASN A 58 -5.29 -8.61 -1.73
N GLY A 59 -6.43 -8.11 -1.30
CA GLY A 59 -6.90 -8.23 0.07
C GLY A 59 -6.13 -7.39 1.10
N ALA A 60 -5.14 -6.59 0.67
CA ALA A 60 -4.49 -5.65 1.56
C ALA A 60 -5.49 -4.60 2.06
N MET A 61 -5.40 -4.24 3.32
CA MET A 61 -6.26 -3.24 3.96
C MET A 61 -5.44 -2.02 4.35
N ILE A 62 -5.91 -0.83 3.95
CA ILE A 62 -5.33 0.44 4.38
C ILE A 62 -6.42 1.22 5.09
N LEU A 63 -6.24 1.42 6.40
CA LEU A 63 -7.22 2.01 7.29
C LEU A 63 -6.84 3.46 7.62
N THR A 64 -7.84 4.33 7.73
CA THR A 64 -7.70 5.74 8.11
C THR A 64 -8.68 6.14 9.21
N HIS A 65 -9.38 5.16 9.78
CA HIS A 65 -10.19 5.36 10.98
C HIS A 65 -10.03 4.17 11.93
N ASP A 66 -10.17 4.46 13.20
CA ASP A 66 -10.21 3.47 14.27
C ASP A 66 -11.56 3.58 14.96
N ALA A 67 -12.43 2.62 14.70
CA ALA A 67 -13.78 2.61 15.26
C ALA A 67 -13.78 2.42 16.79
N CYS A 68 -12.80 1.69 17.33
CA CYS A 68 -12.70 1.43 18.78
C CYS A 68 -12.34 2.68 19.56
N ARG A 69 -11.49 3.55 19.01
CA ARG A 69 -11.05 4.80 19.62
C ARG A 69 -11.77 6.03 19.08
N GLY A 70 -12.64 5.87 18.08
CA GLY A 70 -13.35 6.99 17.44
C GLY A 70 -12.43 7.96 16.70
N LEU A 71 -11.26 7.51 16.23
CA LEU A 71 -10.24 8.34 15.62
C LEU A 71 -10.31 8.28 14.10
N LYS A 72 -10.11 9.44 13.47
CA LYS A 72 -9.84 9.59 12.03
C LYS A 72 -8.41 10.10 11.89
N ILE A 73 -7.54 9.32 11.29
CA ILE A 73 -6.12 9.63 11.17
C ILE A 73 -5.64 9.23 9.78
N ASP A 74 -5.00 10.16 9.09
CA ASP A 74 -4.46 9.93 7.75
C ASP A 74 -3.34 8.90 7.78
N THR A 75 -3.34 8.03 6.79
CA THR A 75 -2.34 6.97 6.58
C THR A 75 -1.55 7.27 5.31
N TYR A 76 -0.23 7.21 5.41
CA TYR A 76 0.69 7.60 4.33
C TYR A 76 1.52 6.40 3.89
N ILE A 77 1.41 6.06 2.62
CA ILE A 77 2.27 5.08 1.95
C ILE A 77 3.20 5.82 1.01
N GLY A 78 4.49 5.61 1.15
CA GLY A 78 5.49 6.26 0.32
C GLY A 78 5.48 5.81 -1.13
N LYS A 79 6.52 6.23 -1.86
CA LYS A 79 6.72 5.89 -3.29
C LYS A 79 7.34 4.51 -3.44
N LYS A 80 7.00 3.81 -4.52
CA LYS A 80 7.60 2.51 -4.89
C LYS A 80 7.50 1.44 -3.81
N CYS A 81 6.52 1.54 -2.92
CA CYS A 81 6.26 0.54 -1.90
C CYS A 81 5.56 -0.69 -2.48
N VAL A 82 5.65 -1.80 -1.76
CA VAL A 82 4.85 -3.00 -2.01
C VAL A 82 4.09 -3.35 -0.73
N ILE A 83 2.78 -3.26 -0.81
CA ILE A 83 1.89 -3.65 0.29
C ILE A 83 1.37 -5.05 0.00
N GLY A 84 1.85 -6.02 0.78
CA GLY A 84 1.66 -7.44 0.55
C GLY A 84 0.20 -7.91 0.61
N VAL A 85 -0.03 -9.09 0.05
CA VAL A 85 -1.35 -9.74 0.03
C VAL A 85 -1.90 -9.89 1.46
N ARG A 86 -3.15 -9.47 1.67
CA ARG A 86 -3.85 -9.57 2.97
C ARG A 86 -3.11 -8.93 4.15
N SER A 87 -2.23 -7.99 3.90
CA SER A 87 -1.64 -7.18 4.97
C SER A 87 -2.61 -6.11 5.46
N ILE A 88 -2.45 -5.66 6.69
CA ILE A 88 -3.28 -4.64 7.31
C ILE A 88 -2.38 -3.49 7.75
N ILE A 89 -2.66 -2.29 7.25
CA ILE A 89 -2.00 -1.07 7.68
C ILE A 89 -2.96 -0.32 8.60
N LEU A 90 -2.59 -0.16 9.86
CA LEU A 90 -3.43 0.51 10.84
C LEU A 90 -3.51 2.04 10.58
N PRO A 91 -4.55 2.71 11.09
CA PRO A 91 -4.71 4.15 10.91
C PRO A 91 -3.52 4.94 11.48
N GLY A 92 -3.12 5.98 10.77
CA GLY A 92 -2.03 6.87 11.21
C GLY A 92 -0.62 6.39 10.91
N ILE A 93 -0.47 5.22 10.30
CA ILE A 93 0.84 4.66 9.96
C ILE A 93 1.45 5.40 8.77
N ARG A 94 2.77 5.60 8.85
CA ARG A 94 3.59 6.10 7.75
C ARG A 94 4.54 5.02 7.28
N ILE A 95 4.46 4.67 6.00
CA ILE A 95 5.36 3.71 5.35
C ILE A 95 6.31 4.50 4.46
N GLY A 96 7.60 4.37 4.71
CA GLY A 96 8.66 5.07 3.97
C GLY A 96 8.80 4.55 2.54
N ASP A 97 9.45 5.35 1.69
CA ASP A 97 9.66 5.02 0.28
C ASP A 97 10.41 3.70 0.10
N SER A 98 10.05 2.95 -0.92
CA SER A 98 10.67 1.65 -1.24
C SER A 98 10.58 0.60 -0.14
N ALA A 99 9.68 0.76 0.82
CA ALA A 99 9.42 -0.26 1.84
C ALA A 99 8.53 -1.38 1.30
N VAL A 100 8.70 -2.55 1.86
CA VAL A 100 7.92 -3.75 1.54
C VAL A 100 7.23 -4.26 2.79
N VAL A 101 5.94 -4.43 2.72
CA VAL A 101 5.14 -5.10 3.75
C VAL A 101 4.85 -6.52 3.29
N GLY A 102 5.28 -7.50 4.07
CA GLY A 102 5.06 -8.91 3.78
C GLY A 102 3.58 -9.31 3.79
N ALA A 103 3.24 -10.38 3.09
CA ALA A 103 1.88 -10.91 3.05
C ALA A 103 1.37 -11.26 4.46
N GLY A 104 0.09 -11.00 4.72
CA GLY A 104 -0.56 -11.32 6.00
C GLY A 104 -0.06 -10.53 7.20
N SER A 105 0.74 -9.50 7.00
CA SER A 105 1.32 -8.70 8.08
C SER A 105 0.33 -7.68 8.65
N VAL A 106 0.48 -7.35 9.92
CA VAL A 106 -0.27 -6.25 10.57
C VAL A 106 0.71 -5.17 10.99
N VAL A 107 0.70 -4.06 10.28
CA VAL A 107 1.60 -2.93 10.53
C VAL A 107 1.01 -2.00 11.56
N THR A 108 1.62 -1.99 12.74
CA THR A 108 1.16 -1.23 13.92
C THR A 108 2.05 -0.03 14.24
N LYS A 109 3.19 0.10 13.57
CA LYS A 109 4.18 1.19 13.74
C LYS A 109 4.66 1.69 12.39
N ASN A 110 5.18 2.90 12.36
CA ASN A 110 5.79 3.46 11.16
C ASN A 110 6.91 2.57 10.62
N VAL A 111 7.05 2.52 9.31
CA VAL A 111 8.02 1.70 8.61
C VAL A 111 9.05 2.61 7.93
N SER A 112 10.33 2.37 8.22
CA SER A 112 11.43 3.11 7.61
C SER A 112 11.55 2.87 6.11
N PRO A 113 12.05 3.85 5.35
CA PRO A 113 12.32 3.64 3.92
C PRO A 113 13.29 2.49 3.68
N ASN A 114 13.19 1.86 2.52
CA ASN A 114 14.11 0.82 2.07
C ASN A 114 14.21 -0.38 3.02
N THR A 115 13.11 -0.73 3.68
CA THR A 115 13.04 -1.88 4.60
C THR A 115 11.97 -2.87 4.20
N ILE A 116 12.14 -4.11 4.64
CA ILE A 116 11.09 -5.13 4.60
C ILE A 116 10.61 -5.37 6.03
N VAL A 117 9.32 -5.29 6.22
CA VAL A 117 8.66 -5.66 7.48
C VAL A 117 7.67 -6.78 7.24
N ALA A 118 7.50 -7.67 8.21
CA ALA A 118 6.53 -8.76 8.14
C ALA A 118 6.12 -9.25 9.53
N GLY A 119 4.99 -9.92 9.59
CA GLY A 119 4.45 -10.54 10.79
C GLY A 119 3.27 -9.80 11.41
N ASN A 120 2.79 -10.31 12.54
CA ASN A 120 1.72 -9.70 13.33
C ASN A 120 2.11 -9.70 14.83
N PRO A 121 2.50 -8.54 15.41
CA PRO A 121 2.75 -7.26 14.72
C PRO A 121 3.95 -7.36 13.77
N ALA A 122 3.93 -6.54 12.71
CA ALA A 122 5.02 -6.51 11.74
C ALA A 122 6.31 -6.00 12.38
N THR A 123 7.39 -6.70 12.11
CA THR A 123 8.75 -6.37 12.58
C THR A 123 9.72 -6.29 11.41
N LEU A 124 10.87 -5.65 11.62
CA LEU A 124 11.91 -5.50 10.62
C LEU A 124 12.51 -6.87 10.25
N ILE A 125 12.52 -7.17 8.95
CA ILE A 125 13.12 -8.38 8.38
C ILE A 125 14.45 -8.06 7.70
N SER A 126 14.50 -6.97 6.91
CA SER A 126 15.69 -6.59 6.15
C SER A 126 15.74 -5.09 5.89
N GLU A 127 16.95 -4.57 5.75
CA GLU A 127 17.25 -3.18 5.39
C GLU A 127 17.94 -3.11 4.02
N GLY A 128 18.09 -1.89 3.50
CA GLY A 128 18.81 -1.66 2.24
C GLY A 128 18.07 -2.19 1.00
N VAL A 129 16.77 -2.31 1.08
CA VAL A 129 15.93 -2.83 -0.02
C VAL A 129 15.68 -1.74 -1.04
N VAL A 130 15.83 -2.08 -2.31
CA VAL A 130 15.46 -1.21 -3.43
C VAL A 130 14.32 -1.85 -4.20
N CYS A 131 13.20 -1.17 -4.26
CA CYS A 131 12.06 -1.59 -5.07
C CYS A 131 12.02 -0.82 -6.39
N LYS A 132 12.00 -1.55 -7.50
CA LYS A 132 11.81 -0.98 -8.84
C LYS A 132 10.64 -1.68 -9.53
N LYS A 133 9.65 -0.89 -9.95
CA LYS A 133 8.43 -1.40 -10.58
C LYS A 133 7.73 -2.52 -9.78
N GLY A 134 7.82 -2.45 -8.43
CA GLY A 134 7.22 -3.43 -7.51
C GLY A 134 7.97 -4.77 -7.47
N ARG A 135 9.23 -4.77 -7.82
CA ARG A 135 10.14 -5.91 -7.61
C ARG A 135 11.25 -5.50 -6.67
N ILE A 136 11.59 -6.38 -5.77
CA ILE A 136 12.76 -6.23 -4.90
C ILE A 136 13.98 -6.55 -5.76
N LEU A 137 14.94 -5.61 -5.83
CA LEU A 137 16.17 -5.76 -6.62
C LEU A 137 17.35 -6.27 -5.82
N THR A 138 17.32 -6.18 -4.50
CA THR A 138 18.34 -6.72 -3.62
C THR A 138 18.03 -8.17 -3.26
N LYS A 139 19.08 -9.02 -3.24
CA LYS A 139 18.95 -10.38 -2.69
C LYS A 139 18.52 -10.26 -1.22
N ILE A 140 17.42 -10.88 -0.88
CA ILE A 140 17.09 -11.19 0.52
C ILE A 140 17.98 -12.38 0.85
N GLU A 141 19.02 -12.16 1.60
CA GLU A 141 19.78 -13.26 2.18
C GLU A 141 18.99 -13.91 3.32
#